data_5b5fac8d82cc8639f8f6662cb1d073bb
#
_entry.id   5b5fac8d82cc8639f8f6662cb1d073bb
#
_cell.length_a   1.000
_cell.length_b   1.000
_cell.length_c   1.000
_cell.angle_alpha   90.00
_cell.angle_beta   90.00
_cell.angle_gamma   90.00
#
_symmetry.space_group_name_H-M   'P 1'
#
loop_
_entity.id
_entity.type
_entity.pdbx_description
1 polymer ?
#
loop_
_entity_poly.entity_id
_entity_poly.type
_entity_poly.pdbx_seq_one_letter_code
_entity_poly.pdbx_strand_id
1 'polypeptide(L)'
;MIIHLDDTINFINKNDLSFTEGLIKLTNYEIDHKEETMTRNMVKVGAFPHLKELKDFDFNFQENINEKQIYDFTSHRFIHQNKNIVFLESSGVGKTHLATSIGISAAKKRISTYFIKCHDLIQQLKKSKPRKKA
;
A
#
# COMPACT_ATOMS: atom_id res chain seq x y z
N MET A 1 -10.29 8.66 -19.11
CA MET A 1 -10.74 8.23 -20.47
C MET A 1 -10.39 9.23 -21.57
N ILE A 2 -10.75 10.51 -21.44
CA ILE A 2 -10.50 11.55 -22.48
C ILE A 2 -9.01 11.75 -22.77
N ILE A 3 -8.13 11.69 -21.77
CA ILE A 3 -6.68 11.93 -21.90
C ILE A 3 -6.01 10.92 -22.87
N HIS A 4 -6.53 9.71 -22.98
CA HIS A 4 -5.96 8.66 -23.82
C HIS A 4 -6.74 8.44 -25.13
N LEU A 5 -7.75 9.25 -25.40
CA LEU A 5 -8.59 9.08 -26.58
C LEU A 5 -7.82 9.28 -27.88
N ASP A 6 -7.09 10.39 -27.96
CA ASP A 6 -6.32 10.74 -29.16
C ASP A 6 -5.20 9.74 -29.43
N ASP A 7 -4.49 9.31 -28.38
CA ASP A 7 -3.46 8.27 -28.47
C ASP A 7 -4.05 6.95 -28.96
N THR A 8 -5.24 6.59 -28.48
CA THR A 8 -5.94 5.36 -28.89
C THR A 8 -6.39 5.43 -30.32
N ILE A 9 -6.96 6.57 -30.78
CA ILE A 9 -7.37 6.78 -32.16
C ILE A 9 -6.16 6.65 -33.09
N ASN A 10 -5.04 7.31 -32.76
CA ASN A 10 -3.82 7.23 -33.52
C ASN A 10 -3.25 5.80 -33.59
N PHE A 11 -3.34 5.05 -32.48
CA PHE A 11 -2.92 3.66 -32.43
C PHE A 11 -3.78 2.75 -33.30
N ILE A 12 -5.11 2.93 -33.29
CA ILE A 12 -6.05 2.20 -34.14
C ILE A 12 -5.73 2.45 -35.61
N ASN A 13 -5.59 3.71 -35.99
CA ASN A 13 -5.30 4.11 -37.37
C ASN A 13 -3.96 3.57 -37.86
N LYS A 14 -2.94 3.57 -37.01
CA LYS A 14 -1.61 3.10 -37.37
C LYS A 14 -1.50 1.58 -37.52
N ASN A 15 -2.29 0.83 -36.78
CA ASN A 15 -2.22 -0.64 -36.72
C ASN A 15 -3.41 -1.34 -37.39
N ASP A 16 -4.29 -0.60 -38.05
CA ASP A 16 -5.50 -1.11 -38.74
C ASP A 16 -6.36 -2.02 -37.84
N LEU A 17 -6.55 -1.58 -36.59
CA LEU A 17 -7.30 -2.33 -35.59
C LEU A 17 -8.80 -2.07 -35.69
N SER A 18 -9.59 -3.05 -35.26
CA SER A 18 -11.04 -2.92 -35.17
C SER A 18 -11.44 -1.91 -34.07
N PHE A 19 -12.65 -1.32 -34.19
CA PHE A 19 -13.23 -0.46 -33.16
C PHE A 19 -13.28 -1.15 -31.79
N THR A 20 -13.61 -2.45 -31.75
CA THR A 20 -13.67 -3.25 -30.53
C THR A 20 -12.32 -3.32 -29.83
N GLU A 21 -11.25 -3.56 -30.56
CA GLU A 21 -9.88 -3.61 -30.01
C GLU A 21 -9.44 -2.24 -29.48
N GLY A 22 -9.78 -1.17 -30.16
CA GLY A 22 -9.56 0.19 -29.70
C GLY A 22 -10.31 0.51 -28.41
N LEU A 23 -11.57 0.08 -28.32
CA LEU A 23 -12.39 0.25 -27.13
C LEU A 23 -11.85 -0.53 -25.93
N ILE A 24 -11.39 -1.76 -26.13
CA ILE A 24 -10.74 -2.58 -25.09
C ILE A 24 -9.48 -1.87 -24.58
N LYS A 25 -8.65 -1.35 -25.48
CA LYS A 25 -7.44 -0.61 -25.08
C LYS A 25 -7.76 0.61 -24.25
N LEU A 26 -8.76 1.40 -24.66
CA LEU A 26 -9.19 2.58 -23.92
C LEU A 26 -9.73 2.24 -22.54
N THR A 27 -10.50 1.15 -22.44
CA THR A 27 -11.06 0.65 -21.19
C THR A 27 -9.93 0.20 -20.24
N ASN A 28 -8.91 -0.47 -20.76
CA ASN A 28 -7.75 -0.88 -19.96
C ASN A 28 -6.99 0.33 -19.38
N TYR A 29 -6.79 1.40 -20.16
CA TYR A 29 -6.21 2.65 -19.64
C TYR A 29 -7.02 3.24 -18.50
N GLU A 30 -8.34 3.20 -18.59
CA GLU A 30 -9.21 3.70 -17.53
C GLU A 30 -9.13 2.84 -16.26
N ILE A 31 -9.04 1.52 -16.41
CA ILE A 31 -8.89 0.58 -15.31
C ILE A 31 -7.55 0.85 -14.60
N ASP A 32 -6.46 0.90 -15.34
CA ASP A 32 -5.12 1.15 -14.80
C ASP A 32 -5.06 2.48 -14.04
N HIS A 33 -5.62 3.54 -14.62
CA HIS A 33 -5.68 4.86 -13.98
C HIS A 33 -6.47 4.85 -12.67
N LYS A 34 -7.63 4.16 -12.65
CA LYS A 34 -8.43 4.00 -11.43
C LYS A 34 -7.68 3.19 -10.37
N GLU A 35 -6.97 2.13 -10.77
CA GLU A 35 -6.18 1.31 -9.85
C GLU A 35 -5.04 2.10 -9.22
N GLU A 36 -4.31 2.87 -10.01
CA GLU A 36 -3.25 3.75 -9.50
C GLU A 36 -3.79 4.80 -8.54
N THR A 37 -4.89 5.44 -8.89
CA THR A 37 -5.52 6.47 -8.06
C THR A 37 -6.01 5.88 -6.74
N MET A 38 -6.66 4.73 -6.78
CA MET A 38 -7.12 4.03 -5.58
C MET A 38 -5.96 3.63 -4.67
N THR A 39 -4.91 3.04 -5.24
CA THR A 39 -3.70 2.66 -4.51
C THR A 39 -3.05 3.86 -3.83
N ARG A 40 -2.91 4.97 -4.57
CA ARG A 40 -2.37 6.22 -4.03
C ARG A 40 -3.20 6.76 -2.88
N ASN A 41 -4.52 6.72 -3.00
CA ASN A 41 -5.44 7.17 -1.96
C ASN A 41 -5.35 6.27 -0.72
N MET A 42 -5.26 4.96 -0.87
CA MET A 42 -5.12 4.04 0.27
C MET A 42 -3.82 4.25 1.03
N VAL A 43 -2.72 4.46 0.32
CA VAL A 43 -1.43 4.80 0.94
C VAL A 43 -1.52 6.15 1.67
N LYS A 44 -2.17 7.15 1.08
CA LYS A 44 -2.34 8.47 1.69
C LYS A 44 -3.20 8.40 2.97
N VAL A 45 -4.31 7.67 2.93
CA VAL A 45 -5.21 7.49 4.08
C VAL A 45 -4.53 6.67 5.19
N GLY A 46 -3.60 5.80 4.84
CA GLY A 46 -2.83 4.99 5.79
C GLY A 46 -1.99 5.78 6.79
N ALA A 47 -1.83 7.08 6.60
CA ALA A 47 -1.10 8.00 7.50
C ALA A 47 0.34 7.54 7.83
N PHE A 48 1.02 6.91 6.87
CA PHE A 48 2.39 6.43 7.06
C PHE A 48 3.37 7.58 7.29
N PRO A 49 4.35 7.41 8.20
CA PRO A 49 5.33 8.46 8.54
C PRO A 49 6.29 8.79 7.40
N HIS A 50 6.46 7.87 6.46
CA HIS A 50 7.26 8.01 5.24
C HIS A 50 6.76 7.02 4.18
N LEU A 51 7.15 7.23 2.93
CA LEU A 51 6.77 6.35 1.81
C LEU A 51 7.93 5.45 1.34
N LYS A 52 8.86 5.12 2.22
CA LYS A 52 9.95 4.19 1.94
C LYS A 52 9.40 2.77 1.83
N GLU A 53 9.79 2.09 0.77
CA GLU A 53 9.43 0.70 0.52
C GLU A 53 10.48 -0.26 1.08
N LEU A 54 10.17 -1.56 1.04
CA LEU A 54 11.09 -2.58 1.53
C LEU A 54 12.40 -2.63 0.73
N LYS A 55 12.35 -2.33 -0.58
CA LYS A 55 13.55 -2.23 -1.44
C LYS A 55 14.53 -1.13 -1.02
N ASP A 56 14.05 -0.13 -0.26
CA ASP A 56 14.85 0.98 0.24
C ASP A 56 15.51 0.65 1.59
N PHE A 57 15.26 -0.55 2.14
CA PHE A 57 15.84 -1.00 3.40
C PHE A 57 17.18 -1.69 3.16
N ASP A 58 18.21 -1.26 3.88
CA ASP A 58 19.52 -1.88 3.83
C ASP A 58 19.60 -3.05 4.83
N PHE A 59 19.46 -4.27 4.31
CA PHE A 59 19.58 -5.48 5.12
C PHE A 59 21.01 -5.77 5.57
N ASN A 60 22.03 -5.21 4.91
CA ASN A 60 23.43 -5.42 5.30
C ASN A 60 23.77 -4.69 6.60
N PHE A 61 23.02 -3.67 6.95
CA PHE A 61 23.23 -2.93 8.22
C PHE A 61 22.81 -3.74 9.45
N GLN A 62 22.06 -4.83 9.28
CA GLN A 62 21.48 -5.63 10.37
C GLN A 62 21.70 -7.13 10.10
N GLU A 63 22.75 -7.71 10.66
CA GLU A 63 23.10 -9.13 10.44
C GLU A 63 22.06 -10.12 11.00
N ASN A 64 21.22 -9.70 11.93
CA ASN A 64 20.25 -10.58 12.61
C ASN A 64 18.86 -10.58 11.98
N ILE A 65 18.63 -9.85 10.89
CA ILE A 65 17.33 -9.80 10.22
C ILE A 65 17.26 -10.88 9.14
N ASN A 66 16.27 -11.77 9.24
CA ASN A 66 15.99 -12.73 8.19
C ASN A 66 15.23 -12.04 7.04
N GLU A 67 15.95 -11.65 6.00
CA GLU A 67 15.41 -10.98 4.82
C GLU A 67 14.27 -11.77 4.18
N LYS A 68 14.42 -13.10 4.03
CA LYS A 68 13.37 -13.96 3.46
C LYS A 68 12.06 -13.90 4.25
N GLN A 69 12.16 -13.86 5.58
CA GLN A 69 11.00 -13.75 6.45
C GLN A 69 10.30 -12.39 6.27
N ILE A 70 11.07 -11.31 6.15
CA ILE A 70 10.53 -9.97 5.93
C ILE A 70 9.81 -9.91 4.57
N TYR A 71 10.40 -10.45 3.51
CA TYR A 71 9.74 -10.53 2.21
C TYR A 71 8.50 -11.43 2.23
N ASP A 72 8.48 -12.51 3.02
CA ASP A 72 7.29 -13.35 3.16
C ASP A 72 6.12 -12.57 3.80
N PHE A 73 6.38 -11.64 4.70
CA PHE A 73 5.34 -10.76 5.25
C PHE A 73 4.66 -9.89 4.20
N THR A 74 5.31 -9.56 3.10
CA THR A 74 4.69 -8.83 1.98
C THR A 74 3.70 -9.67 1.17
N SER A 75 3.64 -10.98 1.40
CA SER A 75 2.56 -11.84 0.88
C SER A 75 1.24 -11.61 1.60
N HIS A 76 1.26 -10.99 2.79
CA HIS A 76 0.12 -10.70 3.66
C HIS A 76 -0.66 -11.94 4.14
N ARG A 77 -0.08 -13.14 4.04
CA ARG A 77 -0.70 -14.38 4.53
C ARG A 77 -1.03 -14.33 6.02
N PHE A 78 -0.19 -13.64 6.80
CA PHE A 78 -0.43 -13.47 8.24
C PHE A 78 -1.76 -12.78 8.54
N ILE A 79 -2.21 -11.84 7.71
CA ILE A 79 -3.50 -11.15 7.87
C ILE A 79 -4.65 -12.14 7.70
N HIS A 80 -4.61 -12.99 6.65
CA HIS A 80 -5.62 -14.01 6.41
C HIS A 80 -5.62 -15.11 7.46
N GLN A 81 -4.49 -15.32 8.15
CA GLN A 81 -4.34 -16.27 9.25
C GLN A 81 -4.65 -15.64 10.62
N ASN A 82 -5.10 -14.39 10.69
CA ASN A 82 -5.33 -13.64 11.92
C ASN A 82 -4.11 -13.61 12.86
N LYS A 83 -2.91 -13.53 12.29
CA LYS A 83 -1.65 -13.46 13.04
C LYS A 83 -1.15 -12.01 13.10
N ASN A 84 -0.41 -11.71 14.15
CA ASN A 84 0.25 -10.43 14.35
C ASN A 84 1.76 -10.56 14.10
N ILE A 85 2.38 -9.45 13.70
CA ILE A 85 3.84 -9.32 13.62
C ILE A 85 4.29 -8.37 14.72
N VAL A 86 5.30 -8.77 15.48
CA VAL A 86 5.93 -7.94 16.50
C VAL A 86 7.43 -7.84 16.21
N PHE A 87 7.94 -6.61 16.09
CA PHE A 87 9.36 -6.34 15.90
C PHE A 87 9.98 -5.96 17.25
N LEU A 88 10.87 -6.81 17.76
CA LEU A 88 11.58 -6.63 19.01
C LEU A 88 13.08 -6.44 18.73
N GLU A 89 13.62 -5.27 19.02
CA GLU A 89 15.01 -4.94 18.83
C GLU A 89 15.35 -3.62 19.54
N SER A 90 16.62 -3.28 19.65
CA SER A 90 17.08 -2.00 20.19
C SER A 90 16.59 -0.80 19.37
N SER A 91 16.72 0.40 19.90
CA SER A 91 16.31 1.62 19.20
C SER A 91 17.20 1.90 17.98
N GLY A 92 16.63 2.48 16.92
CA GLY A 92 17.40 2.95 15.76
C GLY A 92 17.69 1.91 14.67
N VAL A 93 17.28 0.66 14.82
CA VAL A 93 17.59 -0.45 13.88
C VAL A 93 16.62 -0.60 12.71
N GLY A 94 15.69 0.32 12.51
CA GLY A 94 14.81 0.31 11.35
C GLY A 94 13.47 -0.43 11.52
N LYS A 95 13.05 -0.78 12.74
CA LYS A 95 11.73 -1.43 12.99
C LYS A 95 10.56 -0.69 12.35
N THR A 96 10.52 0.62 12.53
CA THR A 96 9.45 1.46 11.96
C THR A 96 9.51 1.45 10.43
N HIS A 97 10.70 1.43 9.84
CA HIS A 97 10.84 1.31 8.39
C HIS A 97 10.25 -0.02 7.88
N LEU A 98 10.63 -1.14 8.48
CA LEU A 98 10.12 -2.46 8.11
C LEU A 98 8.60 -2.56 8.27
N ALA A 99 8.07 -2.16 9.42
CA ALA A 99 6.64 -2.18 9.67
C ALA A 99 5.87 -1.29 8.70
N THR A 100 6.37 -0.08 8.42
CA THR A 100 5.78 0.86 7.47
C THR A 100 5.82 0.31 6.05
N SER A 101 6.93 -0.29 5.63
CA SER A 101 7.08 -0.87 4.28
C SER A 101 6.10 -2.03 4.05
N ILE A 102 5.88 -2.88 5.05
CA ILE A 102 4.88 -3.95 5.00
C ILE A 102 3.47 -3.35 4.93
N GLY A 103 3.18 -2.32 5.71
CA GLY A 103 1.90 -1.61 5.69
C GLY A 103 1.62 -0.94 4.35
N ILE A 104 2.60 -0.28 3.74
CA ILE A 104 2.50 0.32 2.41
C ILE A 104 2.24 -0.76 1.35
N SER A 105 2.95 -1.90 1.44
CA SER A 105 2.73 -3.04 0.56
C SER A 105 1.30 -3.58 0.66
N ALA A 106 0.73 -3.64 1.88
CA ALA A 106 -0.66 -4.03 2.10
C ALA A 106 -1.64 -3.01 1.50
N ALA A 107 -1.42 -1.71 1.73
CA ALA A 107 -2.24 -0.65 1.17
C ALA A 107 -2.23 -0.67 -0.38
N LYS A 108 -1.09 -0.93 -1.00
CA LYS A 108 -0.97 -1.09 -2.46
C LYS A 108 -1.75 -2.29 -2.99
N LYS A 109 -1.94 -3.33 -2.19
CA LYS A 109 -2.81 -4.48 -2.49
C LYS A 109 -4.27 -4.28 -2.07
N ARG A 110 -4.66 -3.04 -1.79
CA ARG A 110 -6.02 -2.65 -1.38
C ARG A 110 -6.47 -3.23 -0.04
N ILE A 111 -5.53 -3.62 0.81
CA ILE A 111 -5.82 -4.00 2.19
C ILE A 111 -5.84 -2.70 3.01
N SER A 112 -6.97 -2.42 3.65
CA SER A 112 -7.10 -1.23 4.50
C SER A 112 -6.09 -1.26 5.63
N THR A 113 -5.19 -0.28 5.64
CA THR A 113 -4.07 -0.23 6.57
C THR A 113 -3.92 1.18 7.11
N TYR A 114 -3.69 1.29 8.41
CA TYR A 114 -3.50 2.57 9.08
C TYR A 114 -2.33 2.51 10.04
N PHE A 115 -1.41 3.47 9.91
CA PHE A 115 -0.30 3.64 10.85
C PHE A 115 -0.73 4.57 11.98
N ILE A 116 -0.50 4.17 13.21
CA ILE A 116 -0.76 5.02 14.39
C ILE A 116 0.29 4.76 15.47
N LYS A 117 0.75 5.82 16.12
CA LYS A 117 1.58 5.70 17.32
C LYS A 117 0.71 5.24 18.49
N CYS A 118 1.24 4.38 19.35
CA CYS A 118 0.51 3.85 20.49
C CYS A 118 -0.04 4.95 21.40
N HIS A 119 0.72 6.02 21.64
CA HIS A 119 0.26 7.18 22.40
C HIS A 119 -0.99 7.82 21.80
N ASP A 120 -0.98 8.05 20.48
CA ASP A 120 -2.09 8.69 19.77
C ASP A 120 -3.34 7.78 19.75
N LEU A 121 -3.13 6.46 19.59
CA LEU A 121 -4.20 5.48 19.68
C LEU A 121 -4.89 5.53 21.06
N ILE A 122 -4.11 5.54 22.13
CA ILE A 122 -4.63 5.62 23.50
C ILE A 122 -5.43 6.93 23.70
N GLN A 123 -4.94 8.06 23.18
CA GLN A 123 -5.63 9.33 23.26
C GLN A 123 -6.97 9.30 22.49
N GLN A 124 -6.99 8.72 21.31
CA GLN A 124 -8.24 8.57 20.54
C GLN A 124 -9.25 7.68 21.25
N LEU A 125 -8.81 6.55 21.81
CA LEU A 125 -9.67 5.65 22.57
C LEU A 125 -10.23 6.30 23.83
N LYS A 126 -9.46 7.14 24.52
CA LYS A 126 -9.95 7.90 25.68
C LYS A 126 -11.02 8.91 25.29
N LYS A 127 -10.88 9.57 24.13
CA LYS A 127 -11.86 10.55 23.62
C LYS A 127 -13.13 9.88 23.12
N SER A 128 -13.04 8.66 22.58
CA SER A 128 -14.17 7.92 22.02
C SER A 128 -14.98 7.14 23.06
N LYS A 129 -14.57 7.11 24.35
CA LYS A 129 -15.40 6.49 25.39
C LYS A 129 -16.78 7.15 25.40
N PRO A 130 -17.87 6.38 25.25
CA PRO A 130 -19.20 6.94 25.36
C PRO A 130 -19.34 7.57 26.75
N ARG A 131 -19.78 8.84 26.79
CA ARG A 131 -20.19 9.45 28.07
C ARG A 131 -21.20 8.50 28.68
N LYS A 132 -20.88 7.90 29.84
CA LYS A 132 -21.88 7.22 30.61
C LYS A 132 -23.03 8.23 30.78
N LYS A 133 -24.18 7.96 30.16
CA LYS A 133 -25.40 8.65 30.49
C LYS A 133 -25.61 8.43 31.98
N ALA A 134 -25.52 9.50 32.69
CA ALA A 134 -25.88 9.51 34.11
C ALA A 134 -27.38 9.21 34.25
#